data_2fbed298ef99d1a86a356c97554e58ac
#
_entry.id   2fbed298ef99d1a86a356c97554e58ac
#
_cell.length_a   1.000
_cell.length_b   1.000
_cell.length_c   1.000
_cell.angle_alpha   90.00
_cell.angle_beta   90.00
_cell.angle_gamma   90.00
#
_symmetry.space_group_name_H-M   'P 1'
#
loop_
_entity.id
_entity.type
_entity.pdbx_description
1 polymer ?
#
loop_
_entity_poly.entity_id
_entity_poly.type
_entity_poly.pdbx_seq_one_letter_code
_entity_poly.pdbx_strand_id
1 'polypeptide(L)'
;MSSRNWIALGLCTLCATPSFADFRYEEATQITGGTVVSMMKLAGAFSKGAKNAMDPVTSTVLVRGNRMARINPDRTEIIDLDKETITTIDHRKKQYTVVTFEQMKQQMEEAQKNAQEQQAKGKPSQPQSNDAQPPKMNFKVNVRNTDATKKVAGLNTKESILTMVLEATDQQSGQKGSLAITNDMWLAPEIPGYSEVRDFNQRFARKMGLIFGDIFKPSMAAMQPGSAEGMAEMVKEMSQLKGVPVMQVMRMGSTVNGEPLPAASEAPLPESNGPAMPSAGDVAKQSATSAIASKLGGFGGFGKKKKDPTPDQSQSGQTAPPTQSVLMESSTRLSSFSSAPLDLSQFNVPTGYAQVAAESKSPSH
;
A
#
# COMPACT_ATOMS: atom_id res chain seq x y z
N MET A 1 30.40 73.23 -27.30
CA MET A 1 29.89 72.02 -27.97
C MET A 1 30.08 70.86 -27.03
N SER A 2 29.00 70.46 -26.37
CA SER A 2 29.03 69.42 -25.29
C SER A 2 28.33 68.15 -25.85
N SER A 3 29.08 67.09 -25.97
CA SER A 3 28.57 65.79 -26.40
C SER A 3 28.13 64.99 -25.18
N ARG A 4 26.82 64.77 -24.98
CA ARG A 4 26.25 63.93 -23.95
C ARG A 4 26.23 62.49 -24.40
N ASN A 5 27.08 61.67 -23.81
CA ASN A 5 27.06 60.20 -23.97
C ASN A 5 25.93 59.63 -23.14
N TRP A 6 24.95 59.01 -23.82
CA TRP A 6 23.91 58.21 -23.17
C TRP A 6 24.40 56.76 -23.15
N ILE A 7 24.74 56.31 -21.93
CA ILE A 7 24.96 54.87 -21.67
C ILE A 7 23.61 54.22 -21.43
N ALA A 8 23.13 53.44 -22.40
CA ALA A 8 21.95 52.62 -22.23
C ALA A 8 22.33 51.37 -21.41
N LEU A 9 21.93 51.35 -20.12
CA LEU A 9 22.08 50.18 -19.26
C LEU A 9 21.00 49.18 -19.59
N GLY A 10 21.35 48.16 -20.41
CA GLY A 10 20.45 47.04 -20.70
C GLY A 10 20.27 46.15 -19.48
N LEU A 11 19.09 46.24 -18.86
CA LEU A 11 18.65 45.37 -17.76
C LEU A 11 18.27 44.00 -18.35
N CYS A 12 19.22 43.05 -18.40
CA CYS A 12 18.91 41.64 -18.68
C CYS A 12 18.17 41.05 -17.47
N THR A 13 16.86 41.07 -17.49
CA THR A 13 16.03 40.25 -16.60
C THR A 13 16.27 38.77 -16.95
N LEU A 14 17.15 38.09 -16.21
CA LEU A 14 17.21 36.65 -16.20
C LEU A 14 15.86 36.15 -15.62
N CYS A 15 14.95 35.74 -16.50
CA CYS A 15 13.84 34.89 -16.10
C CYS A 15 14.43 33.55 -15.62
N ALA A 16 14.63 33.42 -14.30
CA ALA A 16 14.93 32.16 -13.69
C ALA A 16 13.67 31.27 -13.85
N THR A 17 13.59 30.52 -14.93
CA THR A 17 12.65 29.41 -15.04
C THR A 17 12.94 28.46 -13.89
N PRO A 18 11.95 28.00 -13.12
CA PRO A 18 12.17 26.99 -12.11
C PRO A 18 12.78 25.77 -12.79
N SER A 19 14.07 25.53 -12.57
CA SER A 19 14.76 24.36 -13.04
C SER A 19 14.36 23.21 -12.13
N PHE A 20 13.35 22.45 -12.53
CA PHE A 20 13.08 21.17 -11.88
C PHE A 20 14.28 20.26 -12.16
N ALA A 21 14.85 19.68 -11.12
CA ALA A 21 15.88 18.68 -11.30
C ALA A 21 15.26 17.36 -11.76
N ASP A 22 15.92 16.70 -12.68
CA ASP A 22 15.54 15.36 -13.13
C ASP A 22 16.08 14.35 -12.12
N PHE A 23 15.29 13.32 -11.83
CA PHE A 23 15.74 12.24 -10.97
C PHE A 23 15.22 10.88 -11.43
N ARG A 24 16.09 9.87 -11.39
CA ARG A 24 15.70 8.48 -11.68
C ARG A 24 16.32 7.53 -10.66
N TYR A 25 15.63 6.42 -10.44
CA TYR A 25 16.12 5.28 -9.69
C TYR A 25 15.45 3.99 -10.15
N GLU A 26 16.01 2.86 -9.76
CA GLU A 26 15.40 1.56 -9.92
C GLU A 26 14.76 1.10 -8.62
N GLU A 27 13.58 0.54 -8.72
CA GLU A 27 12.82 -0.04 -7.63
C GLU A 27 12.53 -1.51 -7.94
N ALA A 28 13.03 -2.42 -7.11
CA ALA A 28 12.72 -3.83 -7.18
C ALA A 28 11.81 -4.21 -6.02
N THR A 29 10.61 -4.73 -6.34
CA THR A 29 9.62 -5.18 -5.35
C THR A 29 9.32 -6.65 -5.55
N GLN A 30 9.22 -7.40 -4.44
CA GLN A 30 8.93 -8.83 -4.44
C GLN A 30 8.08 -9.20 -3.23
N ILE A 31 7.13 -10.11 -3.41
CA ILE A 31 6.45 -10.78 -2.30
C ILE A 31 7.35 -11.93 -1.85
N THR A 32 7.85 -11.85 -0.61
CA THR A 32 8.89 -12.76 -0.09
C THR A 32 8.33 -13.83 0.84
N GLY A 33 7.11 -13.63 1.41
CA GLY A 33 6.60 -14.56 2.39
C GLY A 33 5.14 -14.35 2.77
N GLY A 34 4.73 -15.11 3.78
CA GLY A 34 3.39 -15.13 4.33
C GLY A 34 2.45 -16.16 3.67
N THR A 35 1.23 -16.27 4.20
CA THR A 35 0.20 -17.20 3.70
C THR A 35 -0.14 -16.97 2.24
N VAL A 36 -0.04 -15.73 1.75
CA VAL A 36 -0.25 -15.38 0.35
C VAL A 36 0.70 -16.14 -0.56
N VAL A 37 1.97 -16.31 -0.18
CA VAL A 37 2.95 -17.09 -0.98
C VAL A 37 2.55 -18.56 -1.06
N SER A 38 2.07 -19.15 0.03
CA SER A 38 1.60 -20.53 0.04
C SER A 38 0.39 -20.72 -0.88
N MET A 39 -0.55 -19.76 -0.86
CA MET A 39 -1.70 -19.75 -1.76
C MET A 39 -1.28 -19.56 -3.23
N MET A 40 -0.33 -18.68 -3.51
CA MET A 40 0.21 -18.46 -4.86
C MET A 40 0.97 -19.69 -5.37
N LYS A 41 1.76 -20.38 -4.52
CA LYS A 41 2.43 -21.63 -4.89
C LYS A 41 1.41 -22.73 -5.26
N LEU A 42 0.31 -22.84 -4.51
CA LEU A 42 -0.76 -23.77 -4.81
C LEU A 42 -1.45 -23.40 -6.13
N ALA A 43 -1.82 -22.14 -6.32
CA ALA A 43 -2.40 -21.64 -7.57
C ALA A 43 -1.41 -21.72 -8.74
N GLY A 44 -0.11 -21.50 -8.51
CA GLY A 44 0.96 -21.59 -9.49
C GLY A 44 1.19 -23.01 -10.03
N ALA A 45 0.79 -24.05 -9.28
CA ALA A 45 0.76 -25.41 -9.78
C ALA A 45 -0.22 -25.57 -10.95
N PHE A 46 -1.24 -24.69 -11.04
CA PHE A 46 -2.29 -24.72 -12.06
C PHE A 46 -2.26 -23.52 -13.01
N SER A 47 -1.47 -22.49 -12.73
CA SER A 47 -1.43 -21.24 -13.51
C SER A 47 -0.03 -20.61 -13.57
N LYS A 48 0.48 -20.41 -14.82
CA LYS A 48 1.74 -19.69 -15.04
C LYS A 48 1.72 -18.26 -14.49
N GLY A 49 0.56 -17.58 -14.52
CA GLY A 49 0.40 -16.22 -14.00
C GLY A 49 0.64 -16.14 -12.49
N ALA A 50 0.13 -17.08 -11.72
CA ALA A 50 0.35 -17.13 -10.27
C ALA A 50 1.80 -17.45 -9.90
N LYS A 51 2.51 -18.23 -10.72
CA LYS A 51 3.93 -18.50 -10.53
C LYS A 51 4.78 -17.24 -10.71
N ASN A 52 4.51 -16.47 -11.76
CA ASN A 52 5.25 -15.25 -12.08
C ASN A 52 4.93 -14.08 -11.11
N ALA A 53 3.83 -14.16 -10.36
CA ALA A 53 3.47 -13.13 -9.38
C ALA A 53 4.43 -13.05 -8.17
N MET A 54 5.29 -14.06 -7.99
CA MET A 54 6.32 -14.08 -6.94
C MET A 54 7.68 -13.60 -7.43
N ASP A 55 7.86 -13.44 -8.75
CA ASP A 55 9.12 -12.98 -9.29
C ASP A 55 9.34 -11.50 -8.93
N PRO A 56 10.59 -11.07 -8.69
CA PRO A 56 10.87 -9.66 -8.46
C PRO A 56 10.44 -8.81 -9.66
N VAL A 57 9.66 -7.76 -9.39
CA VAL A 57 9.30 -6.77 -10.39
C VAL A 57 10.24 -5.57 -10.24
N THR A 58 11.07 -5.35 -11.25
CA THR A 58 11.95 -4.18 -11.31
C THR A 58 11.31 -3.11 -12.20
N SER A 59 11.24 -1.90 -11.68
CA SER A 59 10.74 -0.73 -12.38
C SER A 59 11.78 0.39 -12.34
N THR A 60 11.93 1.12 -13.42
CA THR A 60 12.63 2.41 -13.43
C THR A 60 11.62 3.49 -13.07
N VAL A 61 11.91 4.26 -12.03
CA VAL A 61 11.10 5.42 -11.64
C VAL A 61 11.80 6.69 -12.07
N LEU A 62 11.08 7.54 -12.76
CA LEU A 62 11.52 8.84 -13.27
C LEU A 62 10.67 9.92 -12.65
N VAL A 63 11.30 10.99 -12.16
CA VAL A 63 10.61 12.16 -11.60
C VAL A 63 11.16 13.43 -12.23
N ARG A 64 10.27 14.28 -12.70
CA ARG A 64 10.59 15.61 -13.22
C ARG A 64 9.44 16.58 -12.94
N GLY A 65 9.66 17.50 -12.01
CA GLY A 65 8.64 18.47 -11.61
C GLY A 65 7.34 17.78 -11.16
N ASN A 66 6.24 18.09 -11.82
CA ASN A 66 4.92 17.56 -11.52
C ASN A 66 4.60 16.22 -12.22
N ARG A 67 5.59 15.53 -12.77
CA ARG A 67 5.40 14.27 -13.48
C ARG A 67 6.27 13.16 -12.90
N MET A 68 5.68 11.99 -12.73
CA MET A 68 6.36 10.75 -12.36
C MET A 68 6.00 9.66 -13.37
N ALA A 69 6.99 8.89 -13.81
CA ALA A 69 6.76 7.69 -14.61
C ALA A 69 7.40 6.49 -13.92
N ARG A 70 6.66 5.39 -13.81
CA ARG A 70 7.15 4.08 -13.36
C ARG A 70 7.10 3.12 -14.54
N ILE A 71 8.24 2.67 -14.97
CA ILE A 71 8.42 1.91 -16.20
C ILE A 71 8.96 0.53 -15.89
N ASN A 72 8.26 -0.51 -16.32
CA ASN A 72 8.74 -1.88 -16.37
C ASN A 72 8.50 -2.47 -17.77
N PRO A 73 9.02 -3.66 -18.09
CA PRO A 73 8.92 -4.22 -19.46
C PRO A 73 7.49 -4.38 -19.97
N ASP A 74 6.52 -4.61 -19.10
CA ASP A 74 5.15 -4.90 -19.49
C ASP A 74 4.23 -3.68 -19.39
N ARG A 75 4.56 -2.73 -18.49
CA ARG A 75 3.68 -1.63 -18.13
C ARG A 75 4.45 -0.36 -17.82
N THR A 76 3.90 0.76 -18.24
CA THR A 76 4.29 2.09 -17.75
C THR A 76 3.10 2.76 -17.09
N GLU A 77 3.35 3.38 -15.93
CA GLU A 77 2.38 4.23 -15.26
C GLU A 77 2.95 5.64 -15.19
N ILE A 78 2.16 6.62 -15.64
CA ILE A 78 2.55 8.04 -15.64
C ILE A 78 1.53 8.80 -14.81
N ILE A 79 2.01 9.49 -13.78
CA ILE A 79 1.22 10.43 -12.97
C ILE A 79 1.61 11.84 -13.40
N ASP A 80 0.64 12.62 -13.83
CA ASP A 80 0.80 14.02 -14.23
C ASP A 80 -0.07 14.89 -13.31
N LEU A 81 0.57 15.62 -12.39
CA LEU A 81 -0.13 16.45 -11.40
C LEU A 81 -0.72 17.73 -12.03
N ASP A 82 -0.18 18.19 -13.15
CA ASP A 82 -0.71 19.38 -13.83
C ASP A 82 -2.01 19.03 -14.58
N LYS A 83 -2.05 17.86 -15.21
CA LYS A 83 -3.24 17.35 -15.89
C LYS A 83 -4.21 16.62 -14.97
N GLU A 84 -3.78 16.32 -13.75
CA GLU A 84 -4.54 15.52 -12.79
C GLU A 84 -4.96 14.16 -13.35
N THR A 85 -4.01 13.47 -13.98
CA THR A 85 -4.25 12.19 -14.66
C THR A 85 -3.26 11.12 -14.21
N ILE A 86 -3.74 9.87 -14.25
CA ILE A 86 -2.92 8.66 -14.23
C ILE A 86 -3.11 7.96 -15.58
N THR A 87 -2.01 7.83 -16.32
CA THR A 87 -1.97 7.09 -17.59
C THR A 87 -1.31 5.75 -17.34
N THR A 88 -2.00 4.67 -17.68
CA THR A 88 -1.46 3.32 -17.64
C THR A 88 -1.29 2.78 -19.05
N ILE A 89 -0.09 2.38 -19.40
CA ILE A 89 0.29 1.85 -20.72
C ILE A 89 0.58 0.35 -20.57
N ASP A 90 -0.12 -0.48 -21.34
CA ASP A 90 0.15 -1.92 -21.49
C ASP A 90 0.98 -2.12 -22.76
N HIS A 91 2.27 -2.44 -22.59
CA HIS A 91 3.20 -2.60 -23.70
C HIS A 91 2.94 -3.89 -24.50
N ARG A 92 2.40 -4.92 -23.87
CA ARG A 92 2.08 -6.19 -24.52
C ARG A 92 0.90 -6.04 -25.50
N LYS A 93 -0.12 -5.26 -25.06
CA LYS A 93 -1.33 -5.03 -25.88
C LYS A 93 -1.20 -3.80 -26.77
N LYS A 94 -0.17 -2.96 -26.58
CA LYS A 94 -0.04 -1.65 -27.20
C LYS A 94 -1.28 -0.78 -26.98
N GLN A 95 -1.77 -0.76 -25.75
CA GLN A 95 -2.95 -0.03 -25.33
C GLN A 95 -2.62 0.84 -24.12
N TYR A 96 -3.40 1.90 -23.93
CA TYR A 96 -3.31 2.71 -22.73
C TYR A 96 -4.66 3.19 -22.27
N THR A 97 -4.75 3.45 -20.96
CA THR A 97 -5.89 4.11 -20.32
C THR A 97 -5.46 5.41 -19.71
N VAL A 98 -6.34 6.38 -19.67
CA VAL A 98 -6.15 7.64 -18.94
C VAL A 98 -7.32 7.76 -17.98
N VAL A 99 -7.02 7.92 -16.70
CA VAL A 99 -8.01 8.17 -15.64
C VAL A 99 -7.69 9.50 -14.99
N THR A 100 -8.67 10.39 -14.90
CA THR A 100 -8.51 11.64 -14.17
C THR A 100 -8.70 11.42 -12.67
N PHE A 101 -8.14 12.29 -11.84
CA PHE A 101 -8.35 12.23 -10.39
C PHE A 101 -9.84 12.40 -10.03
N GLU A 102 -10.57 13.20 -10.81
CA GLU A 102 -12.03 13.37 -10.64
C GLU A 102 -12.79 12.07 -10.97
N GLN A 103 -12.41 11.36 -12.06
CA GLN A 103 -13.01 10.06 -12.37
C GLN A 103 -12.71 9.02 -11.27
N MET A 104 -11.51 9.04 -10.69
CA MET A 104 -11.19 8.17 -9.56
C MET A 104 -12.07 8.49 -8.35
N LYS A 105 -12.30 9.77 -8.07
CA LYS A 105 -13.19 10.23 -7.00
C LYS A 105 -14.61 9.68 -7.21
N GLN A 106 -15.17 9.89 -8.40
CA GLN A 106 -16.51 9.41 -8.75
C GLN A 106 -16.64 7.88 -8.60
N GLN A 107 -15.66 7.12 -9.10
CA GLN A 107 -15.66 5.66 -8.96
C GLN A 107 -15.64 5.22 -7.49
N MET A 108 -14.91 5.93 -6.65
CA MET A 108 -14.83 5.63 -5.21
C MET A 108 -16.15 5.99 -4.50
N GLU A 109 -16.75 7.11 -4.82
CA GLU A 109 -18.08 7.50 -4.32
C GLU A 109 -19.17 6.50 -4.71
N GLU A 110 -19.18 6.07 -5.97
CA GLU A 110 -20.09 5.02 -6.46
C GLU A 110 -19.86 3.68 -5.75
N ALA A 111 -18.60 3.27 -5.59
CA ALA A 111 -18.25 2.04 -4.88
C ALA A 111 -18.72 2.09 -3.42
N GLN A 112 -18.56 3.23 -2.74
CA GLN A 112 -19.03 3.43 -1.37
C GLN A 112 -20.56 3.38 -1.29
N LYS A 113 -21.25 4.04 -2.22
CA LYS A 113 -22.73 4.01 -2.31
C LYS A 113 -23.23 2.59 -2.53
N ASN A 114 -22.65 1.87 -3.50
CA ASN A 114 -23.00 0.49 -3.79
C ASN A 114 -22.78 -0.44 -2.58
N ALA A 115 -21.69 -0.25 -1.85
CA ALA A 115 -21.41 -1.00 -0.62
C ALA A 115 -22.46 -0.73 0.47
N GLN A 116 -22.88 0.52 0.65
CA GLN A 116 -23.95 0.90 1.58
C GLN A 116 -25.31 0.32 1.17
N GLU A 117 -25.65 0.37 -0.13
CA GLU A 117 -26.88 -0.23 -0.64
C GLU A 117 -26.92 -1.76 -0.51
N GLN A 118 -25.79 -2.44 -0.72
CA GLN A 118 -25.72 -3.89 -0.52
C GLN A 118 -25.88 -4.26 0.96
N GLN A 119 -25.33 -3.45 1.88
CA GLN A 119 -25.56 -3.62 3.31
C GLN A 119 -27.04 -3.40 3.69
N ALA A 120 -27.71 -2.44 3.06
CA ALA A 120 -29.12 -2.15 3.29
C ALA A 120 -30.06 -3.22 2.66
N LYS A 121 -29.67 -3.83 1.54
CA LYS A 121 -30.44 -4.88 0.83
C LYS A 121 -30.13 -6.30 1.32
N GLY A 122 -29.01 -6.50 1.97
CA GLY A 122 -28.65 -7.77 2.60
C GLY A 122 -29.68 -8.09 3.66
N LYS A 123 -30.52 -9.16 3.42
CA LYS A 123 -31.44 -9.65 4.44
C LYS A 123 -30.69 -9.82 5.75
N PRO A 124 -31.26 -9.43 6.88
CA PRO A 124 -30.67 -9.66 8.17
C PRO A 124 -30.48 -11.17 8.39
N SER A 125 -29.28 -11.64 8.24
CA SER A 125 -28.88 -12.96 8.69
C SER A 125 -28.83 -12.89 10.20
N GLN A 126 -29.92 -13.26 10.85
CA GLN A 126 -30.22 -13.22 12.29
C GLN A 126 -30.50 -11.81 12.85
N PRO A 127 -31.48 -11.67 13.73
CA PRO A 127 -31.75 -10.42 14.42
C PRO A 127 -30.50 -10.04 15.21
N GLN A 128 -29.72 -9.09 14.68
CA GLN A 128 -28.80 -8.35 15.52
C GLN A 128 -29.70 -7.63 16.52
N SER A 129 -29.63 -8.01 17.77
CA SER A 129 -30.18 -7.24 18.87
C SER A 129 -29.82 -5.78 18.64
N ASN A 130 -30.82 -4.88 18.67
CA ASN A 130 -30.67 -3.44 18.48
C ASN A 130 -29.68 -2.77 19.44
N ASP A 131 -29.05 -3.55 20.33
CA ASP A 131 -28.04 -3.14 21.33
C ASP A 131 -26.60 -3.47 20.95
N ALA A 132 -26.33 -3.94 19.72
CA ALA A 132 -24.95 -4.24 19.31
C ALA A 132 -24.14 -2.95 19.16
N GLN A 133 -23.40 -2.61 20.19
CA GLN A 133 -22.45 -1.50 20.15
C GLN A 133 -21.35 -1.78 19.10
N PRO A 134 -20.95 -0.78 18.30
CA PRO A 134 -19.87 -0.98 17.34
C PRO A 134 -18.57 -1.38 18.07
N PRO A 135 -17.73 -2.23 17.47
CA PRO A 135 -16.50 -2.67 18.10
C PRO A 135 -15.61 -1.46 18.42
N LYS A 136 -15.01 -1.47 19.59
CA LYS A 136 -14.04 -0.43 19.98
C LYS A 136 -12.75 -0.64 19.16
N MET A 137 -12.37 0.38 18.39
CA MET A 137 -11.14 0.37 17.61
C MET A 137 -10.05 1.13 18.36
N ASN A 138 -8.85 0.57 18.40
CA ASN A 138 -7.66 1.22 18.95
C ASN A 138 -6.53 1.13 17.93
N PHE A 139 -5.90 2.29 17.65
CA PHE A 139 -4.82 2.39 16.70
C PHE A 139 -3.53 2.78 17.44
N LYS A 140 -2.48 2.00 17.24
CA LYS A 140 -1.16 2.21 17.83
C LYS A 140 -0.13 2.32 16.73
N VAL A 141 0.75 3.31 16.83
CA VAL A 141 1.90 3.48 15.93
C VAL A 141 3.14 3.69 16.78
N ASN A 142 4.23 3.09 16.37
CA ASN A 142 5.53 3.28 17.01
C ASN A 142 6.64 3.23 15.97
N VAL A 143 7.63 4.12 16.10
CA VAL A 143 8.88 4.11 15.34
C VAL A 143 10.03 3.85 16.30
N ARG A 144 10.79 2.79 16.03
CA ARG A 144 11.97 2.44 16.79
C ARG A 144 13.21 2.50 15.89
N ASN A 145 14.11 3.40 16.19
CA ASN A 145 15.43 3.44 15.55
C ASN A 145 16.33 2.42 16.26
N THR A 146 16.95 1.53 15.51
CA THR A 146 17.91 0.55 16.03
C THR A 146 19.35 1.05 15.80
N ASP A 147 20.30 0.40 16.45
CA ASP A 147 21.73 0.69 16.20
C ASP A 147 22.29 -0.13 15.02
N ALA A 148 21.46 -0.94 14.38
CA ALA A 148 21.86 -1.78 13.27
C ALA A 148 22.19 -0.94 12.03
N THR A 149 23.29 -1.31 11.39
CA THR A 149 23.77 -0.67 10.15
C THR A 149 24.13 -1.71 9.12
N LYS A 150 23.89 -1.43 7.84
CA LYS A 150 24.38 -2.24 6.72
C LYS A 150 24.58 -1.39 5.47
N LYS A 151 25.24 -1.95 4.46
CA LYS A 151 25.32 -1.35 3.14
C LYS A 151 24.19 -1.87 2.26
N VAL A 152 23.40 -0.95 1.66
CA VAL A 152 22.36 -1.26 0.68
C VAL A 152 22.63 -0.43 -0.57
N ALA A 153 22.70 -1.05 -1.74
CA ALA A 153 23.02 -0.39 -3.00
C ALA A 153 24.27 0.53 -2.93
N GLY A 154 25.28 0.12 -2.15
CA GLY A 154 26.50 0.90 -1.93
C GLY A 154 26.40 2.00 -0.87
N LEU A 155 25.20 2.29 -0.35
CA LEU A 155 24.94 3.34 0.66
C LEU A 155 25.00 2.75 2.07
N ASN A 156 25.61 3.50 3.00
CA ASN A 156 25.54 3.16 4.42
C ASN A 156 24.14 3.49 4.94
N THR A 157 23.49 2.53 5.56
CA THR A 157 22.11 2.69 6.06
C THR A 157 22.03 2.41 7.55
N LYS A 158 21.00 2.99 8.18
CA LYS A 158 20.58 2.68 9.54
C LYS A 158 19.19 2.09 9.51
N GLU A 159 18.93 1.17 10.42
CA GLU A 159 17.62 0.55 10.53
C GLU A 159 16.66 1.40 11.37
N SER A 160 15.42 1.46 10.89
CA SER A 160 14.27 1.96 11.64
C SER A 160 13.09 1.05 11.42
N ILE A 161 12.40 0.66 12.48
CA ILE A 161 11.25 -0.24 12.44
C ILE A 161 10.01 0.56 12.78
N LEU A 162 9.07 0.61 11.83
CA LEU A 162 7.74 1.19 12.02
C LEU A 162 6.75 0.07 12.26
N THR A 163 6.00 0.15 13.36
CA THR A 163 4.91 -0.77 13.67
C THR A 163 3.59 -0.02 13.74
N MET A 164 2.56 -0.59 13.14
CA MET A 164 1.19 -0.11 13.19
C MET A 164 0.29 -1.27 13.58
N VAL A 165 -0.57 -1.07 14.58
CA VAL A 165 -1.51 -2.08 15.04
C VAL A 165 -2.90 -1.46 15.13
N LEU A 166 -3.86 -2.06 14.44
CA LEU A 166 -5.27 -1.76 14.54
C LEU A 166 -5.94 -2.88 15.34
N GLU A 167 -6.31 -2.60 16.57
CA GLU A 167 -7.00 -3.53 17.48
C GLU A 167 -8.51 -3.24 17.44
N ALA A 168 -9.32 -4.27 17.25
CA ALA A 168 -10.76 -4.21 17.39
C ALA A 168 -11.20 -5.10 18.53
N THR A 169 -12.02 -4.55 19.44
CA THR A 169 -12.61 -5.28 20.55
C THR A 169 -14.13 -5.32 20.38
N ASP A 170 -14.69 -6.52 20.28
CA ASP A 170 -16.11 -6.73 20.32
C ASP A 170 -16.62 -6.47 21.73
N GLN A 171 -17.51 -5.51 21.90
CA GLN A 171 -17.96 -5.07 23.25
C GLN A 171 -18.92 -6.07 23.93
N GLN A 172 -19.52 -6.98 23.16
CA GLN A 172 -20.44 -7.97 23.72
C GLN A 172 -19.72 -9.24 24.15
N SER A 173 -18.81 -9.75 23.33
CA SER A 173 -18.07 -10.99 23.61
C SER A 173 -16.73 -10.74 24.32
N GLY A 174 -16.24 -9.50 24.33
CA GLY A 174 -14.90 -9.17 24.79
C GLY A 174 -13.78 -9.71 23.89
N GLN A 175 -14.13 -10.30 22.74
CA GLN A 175 -13.13 -10.84 21.80
C GLN A 175 -12.33 -9.72 21.16
N LYS A 176 -11.01 -9.91 21.10
CA LYS A 176 -10.07 -8.99 20.49
C LYS A 176 -9.46 -9.61 19.24
N GLY A 177 -9.38 -8.82 18.20
CA GLY A 177 -8.64 -9.14 17.01
C GLY A 177 -7.81 -7.94 16.58
N SER A 178 -6.63 -8.16 16.02
CA SER A 178 -5.79 -7.08 15.55
C SER A 178 -5.18 -7.36 14.19
N LEU A 179 -5.11 -6.31 13.39
CA LEU A 179 -4.31 -6.24 12.17
C LEU A 179 -3.03 -5.50 12.51
N ALA A 180 -1.89 -6.12 12.24
CA ALA A 180 -0.58 -5.52 12.46
C ALA A 180 0.18 -5.36 11.14
N ILE A 181 0.85 -4.22 11.00
CA ILE A 181 1.79 -3.95 9.93
C ILE A 181 3.12 -3.56 10.57
N THR A 182 4.19 -4.25 10.20
CA THR A 182 5.55 -3.92 10.61
C THR A 182 6.39 -3.68 9.37
N ASN A 183 7.05 -2.54 9.32
CA ASN A 183 7.94 -2.16 8.23
C ASN A 183 9.37 -1.97 8.77
N ASP A 184 10.24 -2.90 8.41
CA ASP A 184 11.69 -2.85 8.67
C ASP A 184 12.34 -2.05 7.55
N MET A 185 12.81 -0.84 7.88
CA MET A 185 13.33 0.13 6.91
C MET A 185 14.82 0.39 7.13
N TRP A 186 15.57 0.35 6.03
CA TRP A 186 16.98 0.70 5.98
C TRP A 186 17.14 2.06 5.32
N LEU A 187 17.40 3.07 6.15
CA LEU A 187 17.42 4.47 5.79
C LEU A 187 18.84 4.90 5.43
N ALA A 188 19.06 5.30 4.18
CA ALA A 188 20.29 5.96 3.77
C ALA A 188 20.26 7.44 4.19
N PRO A 189 21.41 8.09 4.39
CA PRO A 189 21.46 9.54 4.45
C PRO A 189 20.91 10.14 3.15
N GLU A 190 20.84 11.47 3.11
CA GLU A 190 20.32 12.14 1.93
C GLU A 190 21.05 11.72 0.66
N ILE A 191 20.26 11.32 -0.36
CA ILE A 191 20.74 10.97 -1.69
C ILE A 191 20.61 12.23 -2.55
N PRO A 192 21.71 12.75 -3.17
CA PRO A 192 21.65 13.94 -4.01
C PRO A 192 20.56 13.83 -5.09
N GLY A 193 19.67 14.81 -5.13
CA GLY A 193 18.53 14.86 -6.07
C GLY A 193 17.29 14.10 -5.64
N TYR A 194 17.32 13.28 -4.59
CA TYR A 194 16.12 12.55 -4.12
C TYR A 194 15.04 13.48 -3.55
N SER A 195 15.36 14.72 -3.24
CA SER A 195 14.39 15.76 -2.88
C SER A 195 13.27 15.88 -3.92
N GLU A 196 13.56 15.73 -5.22
CA GLU A 196 12.54 15.77 -6.29
C GLU A 196 11.45 14.72 -6.07
N VAL A 197 11.83 13.51 -5.65
CA VAL A 197 10.89 12.42 -5.36
C VAL A 197 10.03 12.77 -4.15
N ARG A 198 10.65 13.28 -3.07
CA ARG A 198 9.91 13.70 -1.87
C ARG A 198 8.92 14.82 -2.18
N ASP A 199 9.38 15.83 -2.91
CA ASP A 199 8.57 16.99 -3.25
C ASP A 199 7.40 16.61 -4.18
N PHE A 200 7.64 15.73 -5.16
CA PHE A 200 6.57 15.16 -5.98
C PHE A 200 5.55 14.43 -5.11
N ASN A 201 6.00 13.52 -4.25
CA ASN A 201 5.11 12.74 -3.39
C ASN A 201 4.31 13.62 -2.43
N GLN A 202 4.89 14.70 -1.90
CA GLN A 202 4.19 15.67 -1.07
C GLN A 202 3.11 16.43 -1.86
N ARG A 203 3.42 16.86 -3.10
CA ARG A 203 2.44 17.52 -3.97
C ARG A 203 1.30 16.57 -4.35
N PHE A 204 1.65 15.32 -4.71
CA PHE A 204 0.67 14.28 -5.01
C PHE A 204 -0.24 14.00 -3.81
N ALA A 205 0.34 13.76 -2.62
CA ALA A 205 -0.43 13.51 -1.41
C ALA A 205 -1.37 14.68 -1.05
N ARG A 206 -0.93 15.93 -1.20
CA ARG A 206 -1.79 17.10 -1.00
C ARG A 206 -2.96 17.14 -1.99
N LYS A 207 -2.71 16.89 -3.29
CA LYS A 207 -3.77 16.85 -4.29
C LYS A 207 -4.77 15.74 -4.01
N MET A 208 -4.29 14.54 -3.70
CA MET A 208 -5.16 13.42 -3.33
C MET A 208 -5.96 13.71 -2.06
N GLY A 209 -5.34 14.31 -1.04
CA GLY A 209 -6.02 14.75 0.18
C GLY A 209 -7.14 15.75 -0.07
N LEU A 210 -6.94 16.70 -0.98
CA LEU A 210 -7.98 17.67 -1.36
C LEU A 210 -9.14 17.03 -2.13
N ILE A 211 -8.85 16.09 -3.01
CA ILE A 211 -9.85 15.45 -3.87
C ILE A 211 -10.65 14.39 -3.09
N PHE A 212 -9.99 13.58 -2.28
CA PHE A 212 -10.60 12.45 -1.59
C PHE A 212 -10.95 12.73 -0.12
N GLY A 213 -10.50 13.84 0.44
CA GLY A 213 -10.70 14.18 1.86
C GLY A 213 -12.16 14.11 2.30
N ASP A 214 -13.08 14.59 1.45
CA ASP A 214 -14.52 14.58 1.74
C ASP A 214 -15.12 13.17 1.72
N ILE A 215 -14.59 12.26 0.90
CA ILE A 215 -15.03 10.86 0.84
C ILE A 215 -14.67 10.13 2.13
N PHE A 216 -13.51 10.43 2.71
CA PHE A 216 -13.04 9.79 3.94
C PHE A 216 -13.61 10.40 5.21
N LYS A 217 -14.11 11.65 5.18
CA LYS A 217 -14.70 12.33 6.36
C LYS A 217 -15.79 11.50 7.08
N PRO A 218 -16.80 10.91 6.38
CA PRO A 218 -17.80 10.11 7.07
C PRO A 218 -17.23 8.87 7.75
N SER A 219 -16.24 8.22 7.10
CA SER A 219 -15.56 7.07 7.67
C SER A 219 -14.70 7.47 8.86
N MET A 220 -14.04 8.62 8.80
CA MET A 220 -13.27 9.17 9.92
C MET A 220 -14.18 9.65 11.07
N ALA A 221 -15.35 10.23 10.76
CA ALA A 221 -16.31 10.61 11.80
C ALA A 221 -16.98 9.41 12.48
N ALA A 222 -17.12 8.29 11.75
CA ALA A 222 -17.59 7.02 12.30
C ALA A 222 -16.49 6.26 13.08
N MET A 223 -15.22 6.61 12.88
CA MET A 223 -14.14 6.16 13.74
C MET A 223 -14.27 6.85 15.11
N GLN A 224 -14.31 6.06 16.16
CA GLN A 224 -14.56 6.53 17.55
C GLN A 224 -13.52 7.57 18.02
N PRO A 225 -13.84 8.33 19.10
CA PRO A 225 -12.87 9.19 19.78
C PRO A 225 -11.57 8.40 20.06
N GLY A 226 -10.43 8.94 19.66
CA GLY A 226 -9.11 8.27 19.70
C GLY A 226 -8.47 8.00 18.34
N SER A 227 -9.24 7.99 17.26
CA SER A 227 -8.67 7.80 15.90
C SER A 227 -7.95 9.06 15.38
N ALA A 228 -8.45 10.24 15.73
CA ALA A 228 -7.77 11.49 15.43
C ALA A 228 -6.43 11.62 16.18
N GLU A 229 -6.40 11.16 17.42
CA GLU A 229 -5.19 11.07 18.23
C GLU A 229 -4.20 10.07 17.63
N GLY A 230 -4.67 8.89 17.19
CA GLY A 230 -3.84 7.91 16.50
C GLY A 230 -3.26 8.42 15.18
N MET A 231 -4.01 9.23 14.41
CA MET A 231 -3.49 9.89 13.21
C MET A 231 -2.43 10.95 13.56
N ALA A 232 -2.64 11.75 14.59
CA ALA A 232 -1.65 12.73 15.05
C ALA A 232 -0.38 12.03 15.55
N GLU A 233 -0.51 10.94 16.28
CA GLU A 233 0.60 10.10 16.71
C GLU A 233 1.37 9.53 15.51
N MET A 234 0.67 9.02 14.50
CA MET A 234 1.30 8.52 13.27
C MET A 234 2.12 9.59 12.59
N VAL A 235 1.59 10.81 12.42
CA VAL A 235 2.32 11.92 11.80
C VAL A 235 3.56 12.28 12.62
N LYS A 236 3.44 12.32 13.93
CA LYS A 236 4.55 12.57 14.87
C LYS A 236 5.63 11.50 14.74
N GLU A 237 5.25 10.23 14.83
CA GLU A 237 6.17 9.09 14.74
C GLU A 237 6.85 9.03 13.36
N MET A 238 6.11 9.23 12.28
CA MET A 238 6.69 9.27 10.93
C MET A 238 7.66 10.45 10.74
N SER A 239 7.49 11.55 11.46
CA SER A 239 8.41 12.68 11.41
C SER A 239 9.81 12.37 12.00
N GLN A 240 9.92 11.30 12.78
CA GLN A 240 11.19 10.82 13.34
C GLN A 240 12.03 10.06 12.31
N LEU A 241 11.42 9.57 11.22
CA LEU A 241 12.11 8.87 10.15
C LEU A 241 12.95 9.85 9.34
N LYS A 242 14.27 9.76 9.49
CA LYS A 242 15.22 10.62 8.77
C LYS A 242 16.00 9.80 7.74
N GLY A 243 16.02 10.29 6.50
CA GLY A 243 16.74 9.63 5.41
C GLY A 243 15.82 9.06 4.33
N VAL A 244 16.42 8.30 3.43
CA VAL A 244 15.74 7.68 2.29
C VAL A 244 15.61 6.18 2.54
N PRO A 245 14.42 5.60 2.55
CA PRO A 245 14.24 4.16 2.73
C PRO A 245 14.67 3.42 1.45
N VAL A 246 15.94 3.03 1.39
CA VAL A 246 16.52 2.35 0.22
C VAL A 246 16.28 0.84 0.21
N MET A 247 15.89 0.27 1.35
CA MET A 247 15.38 -1.09 1.46
C MET A 247 14.34 -1.13 2.56
N GLN A 248 13.27 -1.84 2.32
CA GLN A 248 12.24 -2.06 3.34
C GLN A 248 11.65 -3.46 3.17
N VAL A 249 11.34 -4.08 4.30
CA VAL A 249 10.60 -5.34 4.36
C VAL A 249 9.35 -5.11 5.18
N MET A 250 8.22 -5.17 4.53
CA MET A 250 6.92 -4.96 5.15
C MET A 250 6.24 -6.31 5.42
N ARG A 251 5.80 -6.49 6.63
CA ARG A 251 4.95 -7.60 7.07
C ARG A 251 3.57 -7.09 7.42
N MET A 252 2.56 -7.78 6.93
CA MET A 252 1.17 -7.56 7.29
C MET A 252 0.56 -8.88 7.77
N GLY A 253 -0.21 -8.83 8.85
CA GLY A 253 -0.82 -10.03 9.40
C GLY A 253 -1.75 -9.74 10.56
N SER A 254 -2.18 -10.80 11.23
CA SER A 254 -3.04 -10.74 12.42
C SER A 254 -2.26 -11.14 13.66
N THR A 255 -2.61 -10.50 14.79
CA THR A 255 -2.11 -10.83 16.13
C THR A 255 -3.29 -10.94 17.11
N VAL A 256 -3.13 -11.71 18.17
CA VAL A 256 -4.24 -11.99 19.08
C VAL A 256 -4.37 -10.91 20.17
N ASN A 257 -3.27 -10.30 20.59
CA ASN A 257 -3.22 -9.41 21.76
C ASN A 257 -2.93 -7.94 21.40
N GLY A 258 -3.07 -7.54 20.14
CA GLY A 258 -2.71 -6.18 19.72
C GLY A 258 -1.21 -5.90 19.80
N GLU A 259 -0.39 -6.94 19.76
CA GLU A 259 1.07 -6.82 19.67
C GLU A 259 1.49 -6.62 18.21
N PRO A 260 2.61 -5.91 17.95
CA PRO A 260 3.14 -5.79 16.60
C PRO A 260 3.70 -7.13 16.11
N LEU A 261 3.74 -7.32 14.80
CA LEU A 261 4.51 -8.42 14.20
C LEU A 261 6.02 -8.13 14.36
N PRO A 262 6.85 -9.15 14.56
CA PRO A 262 8.30 -8.96 14.59
C PRO A 262 8.81 -8.44 13.25
N ALA A 263 9.80 -7.56 13.25
CA ALA A 263 10.45 -7.10 12.04
C ALA A 263 11.21 -8.25 11.34
N ALA A 264 11.51 -8.07 10.06
CA ALA A 264 12.22 -9.09 9.28
C ALA A 264 13.64 -9.33 9.81
N SER A 265 14.26 -8.29 10.36
CA SER A 265 15.58 -8.37 11.02
C SER A 265 15.54 -9.08 12.37
N GLU A 266 14.39 -9.05 13.08
CA GLU A 266 14.24 -9.63 14.41
C GLU A 266 13.91 -11.12 14.38
N ALA A 267 13.06 -11.53 13.44
CA ALA A 267 12.69 -12.94 13.30
C ALA A 267 12.45 -13.29 11.83
N PRO A 268 13.12 -14.32 11.29
CA PRO A 268 12.79 -14.85 9.98
C PRO A 268 11.35 -15.39 9.99
N LEU A 269 10.68 -15.34 8.81
CA LEU A 269 9.42 -16.05 8.68
C LEU A 269 9.68 -17.55 8.85
N PRO A 270 8.79 -18.28 9.53
CA PRO A 270 8.87 -19.73 9.52
C PRO A 270 8.79 -20.22 8.08
N GLU A 271 9.70 -21.11 7.68
CA GLU A 271 9.61 -21.76 6.38
C GLU A 271 8.24 -22.42 6.26
N SER A 272 7.49 -22.05 5.22
CA SER A 272 6.18 -22.65 4.98
C SER A 272 6.41 -24.08 4.45
N ASN A 273 6.60 -25.02 5.35
CA ASN A 273 6.68 -26.44 5.06
C ASN A 273 5.27 -26.97 4.71
N GLY A 274 4.81 -26.67 3.50
CA GLY A 274 3.56 -27.22 2.96
C GLY A 274 2.27 -26.55 3.50
N PRO A 275 1.13 -26.82 2.86
CA PRO A 275 -0.12 -26.18 3.18
C PRO A 275 -0.72 -26.76 4.46
N ALA A 276 -0.42 -26.21 5.62
CA ALA A 276 -1.40 -26.23 6.69
C ALA A 276 -2.52 -25.26 6.28
N MET A 277 -3.39 -25.71 5.36
CA MET A 277 -4.68 -25.07 5.21
C MET A 277 -5.39 -25.16 6.57
N PRO A 278 -5.75 -24.03 7.21
CA PRO A 278 -6.67 -24.11 8.32
C PRO A 278 -7.90 -24.85 7.80
N SER A 279 -8.32 -25.91 8.46
CA SER A 279 -9.55 -26.60 8.09
C SER A 279 -10.70 -25.59 8.13
N ALA A 280 -11.76 -25.81 7.34
CA ALA A 280 -12.94 -24.94 7.36
C ALA A 280 -13.52 -24.78 8.79
N GLY A 281 -13.19 -25.69 9.73
CA GLY A 281 -13.50 -25.62 11.14
C GLY A 281 -12.60 -24.67 11.94
N ASP A 282 -11.34 -24.51 11.54
CA ASP A 282 -10.40 -23.56 12.20
C ASP A 282 -10.68 -22.11 11.78
N VAL A 283 -11.13 -21.92 10.53
CA VAL A 283 -11.62 -20.61 10.04
C VAL A 283 -12.90 -20.19 10.77
N ALA A 284 -13.77 -21.15 11.16
CA ALA A 284 -14.99 -20.84 11.92
C ALA A 284 -14.69 -20.45 13.39
N LYS A 285 -13.61 -20.92 13.96
CA LYS A 285 -13.14 -20.51 15.31
C LYS A 285 -12.31 -19.22 15.30
N GLN A 286 -11.79 -18.79 14.13
CA GLN A 286 -11.17 -17.49 13.91
C GLN A 286 -12.20 -16.38 13.56
N SER A 287 -13.47 -16.57 13.90
CA SER A 287 -14.58 -15.67 13.53
C SER A 287 -14.44 -14.23 14.04
N ALA A 288 -13.60 -13.95 15.01
CA ALA A 288 -13.29 -12.58 15.43
C ALA A 288 -12.48 -11.82 14.37
N THR A 289 -11.55 -12.50 13.69
CA THR A 289 -10.75 -11.90 12.60
C THR A 289 -11.57 -11.75 11.31
N SER A 290 -12.53 -12.64 11.05
CA SER A 290 -13.42 -12.54 9.89
C SER A 290 -14.43 -11.39 10.02
N ALA A 291 -14.83 -11.00 11.22
CA ALA A 291 -15.67 -9.81 11.45
C ALA A 291 -14.94 -8.51 11.12
N ILE A 292 -13.62 -8.45 11.31
CA ILE A 292 -12.80 -7.31 10.90
C ILE A 292 -12.58 -7.31 9.39
N ALA A 293 -12.29 -8.46 8.81
CA ALA A 293 -12.08 -8.62 7.37
C ALA A 293 -13.35 -8.35 6.56
N SER A 294 -14.53 -8.72 7.06
CA SER A 294 -15.81 -8.46 6.39
C SER A 294 -16.27 -7.00 6.45
N LYS A 295 -15.77 -6.21 7.45
CA LYS A 295 -16.03 -4.77 7.53
C LYS A 295 -14.99 -3.92 6.82
N LEU A 296 -13.80 -4.44 6.53
CA LEU A 296 -12.72 -3.73 5.83
C LEU A 296 -12.71 -3.91 4.30
N GLY A 297 -13.67 -4.62 3.73
CA GLY A 297 -13.80 -4.74 2.29
C GLY A 297 -13.97 -6.19 1.85
N GLY A 298 -15.08 -6.45 1.20
CA GLY A 298 -15.42 -7.74 0.64
C GLY A 298 -14.40 -8.26 -0.35
N PHE A 299 -13.56 -9.17 0.11
CA PHE A 299 -12.74 -10.00 -0.76
C PHE A 299 -13.14 -11.46 -0.58
N GLY A 300 -13.82 -12.00 -1.60
CA GLY A 300 -13.94 -13.43 -1.86
C GLY A 300 -15.08 -14.17 -1.15
N GLY A 301 -16.27 -14.13 -1.72
CA GLY A 301 -17.32 -15.11 -1.43
C GLY A 301 -16.96 -16.48 -1.99
N PHE A 302 -16.89 -17.49 -1.13
CA PHE A 302 -16.97 -18.89 -1.53
C PHE A 302 -18.16 -19.56 -0.85
N GLY A 303 -18.99 -20.18 -1.68
CA GLY A 303 -20.32 -20.71 -1.38
C GLY A 303 -20.37 -21.83 -0.34
N LYS A 304 -21.45 -21.81 0.40
CA LYS A 304 -21.88 -22.85 1.36
C LYS A 304 -22.34 -24.13 0.67
N LYS A 305 -21.81 -25.28 1.11
CA LYS A 305 -22.57 -26.56 1.10
C LYS A 305 -22.57 -27.15 2.50
N LYS A 306 -23.79 -27.36 3.02
CA LYS A 306 -24.07 -28.09 4.27
C LYS A 306 -23.74 -29.56 4.12
N LYS A 307 -23.10 -30.16 5.14
CA LYS A 307 -23.25 -31.60 5.47
C LYS A 307 -23.12 -31.80 6.99
N ASP A 308 -23.92 -32.66 7.50
CA ASP A 308 -24.18 -33.00 8.89
C ASP A 308 -22.98 -33.70 9.58
N PRO A 309 -22.95 -33.73 10.92
CA PRO A 309 -21.80 -34.18 11.71
C PRO A 309 -21.90 -35.69 12.06
N THR A 310 -20.80 -36.39 11.96
CA THR A 310 -20.58 -37.66 12.66
C THR A 310 -19.34 -37.51 13.56
N PRO A 311 -19.38 -37.95 14.81
CA PRO A 311 -18.28 -37.81 15.73
C PRO A 311 -17.32 -38.97 15.62
N ASP A 312 -16.03 -38.71 15.46
CA ASP A 312 -15.03 -39.69 15.88
C ASP A 312 -13.82 -38.99 16.51
N GLN A 313 -13.44 -39.54 17.65
CA GLN A 313 -12.37 -39.06 18.52
C GLN A 313 -11.03 -39.57 18.00
N SER A 314 -10.09 -38.66 17.85
CA SER A 314 -8.66 -38.98 17.99
C SER A 314 -7.90 -37.75 18.46
N GLN A 315 -7.55 -37.75 19.73
CA GLN A 315 -6.60 -36.80 20.33
C GLN A 315 -5.24 -36.96 19.70
N SER A 316 -4.76 -35.92 19.04
CA SER A 316 -3.34 -35.74 18.78
C SER A 316 -2.99 -34.25 18.96
N GLY A 317 -2.19 -33.99 19.98
CA GLY A 317 -1.37 -32.80 20.23
C GLY A 317 -1.97 -31.46 19.82
N GLN A 318 -2.77 -30.83 20.67
CA GLN A 318 -3.16 -29.41 20.51
C GLN A 318 -1.91 -28.54 20.71
N THR A 319 -1.21 -28.24 19.61
CA THR A 319 -0.40 -27.01 19.57
C THR A 319 -1.34 -25.83 19.68
N ALA A 320 -1.15 -25.00 20.69
CA ALA A 320 -1.91 -23.75 20.84
C ALA A 320 -1.89 -22.99 19.49
N PRO A 321 -3.04 -22.42 19.06
CA PRO A 321 -3.06 -21.68 17.79
C PRO A 321 -1.98 -20.58 17.82
N PRO A 322 -1.26 -20.37 16.72
CA PRO A 322 -0.21 -19.38 16.69
C PRO A 322 -0.80 -18.01 17.05
N THR A 323 -0.17 -17.34 18.02
CA THR A 323 -0.59 -16.03 18.51
C THR A 323 -0.42 -14.93 17.45
N GLN A 324 0.29 -15.24 16.37
CA GLN A 324 0.59 -14.32 15.27
C GLN A 324 0.55 -15.07 13.93
N SER A 325 -0.01 -14.43 12.91
CA SER A 325 -0.05 -14.96 11.55
C SER A 325 0.37 -13.88 10.56
N VAL A 326 1.47 -14.12 9.83
CA VAL A 326 1.90 -13.23 8.75
C VAL A 326 1.14 -13.62 7.48
N LEU A 327 0.28 -12.72 7.01
CA LEU A 327 -0.48 -12.89 5.78
C LEU A 327 0.39 -12.62 4.56
N MET A 328 1.21 -11.58 4.62
CA MET A 328 2.08 -11.17 3.52
C MET A 328 3.37 -10.57 4.06
N GLU A 329 4.47 -10.94 3.43
CA GLU A 329 5.74 -10.23 3.52
C GLU A 329 6.15 -9.77 2.12
N SER A 330 6.58 -8.52 2.01
CA SER A 330 7.10 -7.96 0.76
C SER A 330 8.39 -7.20 1.02
N SER A 331 9.31 -7.28 0.06
CA SER A 331 10.58 -6.53 0.08
C SER A 331 10.61 -5.53 -1.06
N THR A 332 11.03 -4.31 -0.78
CA THR A 332 11.29 -3.27 -1.78
C THR A 332 12.72 -2.76 -1.60
N ARG A 333 13.45 -2.64 -2.70
CA ARG A 333 14.82 -2.13 -2.74
C ARG A 333 14.96 -1.07 -3.81
N LEU A 334 15.61 0.05 -3.46
CA LEU A 334 15.96 1.12 -4.39
C LEU A 334 17.44 1.05 -4.75
N SER A 335 17.77 1.38 -6.00
CA SER A 335 19.14 1.37 -6.53
C SER A 335 19.27 2.29 -7.75
N SER A 336 20.46 2.37 -8.32
CA SER A 336 20.74 3.06 -9.60
C SER A 336 20.29 4.52 -9.62
N PHE A 337 20.55 5.26 -8.55
CA PHE A 337 20.16 6.67 -8.42
C PHE A 337 20.93 7.56 -9.39
N SER A 338 20.24 8.49 -10.06
CA SER A 338 20.85 9.43 -11.02
C SER A 338 20.04 10.72 -11.13
N SER A 339 20.76 11.84 -11.18
CA SER A 339 20.21 13.18 -11.48
C SER A 339 20.54 13.63 -12.91
N ALA A 340 20.90 12.70 -13.81
CA ALA A 340 21.13 13.02 -15.21
C ALA A 340 19.81 13.46 -15.89
N PRO A 341 19.88 14.34 -16.90
CA PRO A 341 18.73 14.78 -17.66
C PRO A 341 17.91 13.61 -18.20
N LEU A 342 16.58 13.68 -18.06
CA LEU A 342 15.65 12.66 -18.51
C LEU A 342 15.13 12.95 -19.93
N ASP A 343 14.94 11.90 -20.71
CA ASP A 343 14.23 12.00 -21.97
C ASP A 343 12.73 12.19 -21.69
N LEU A 344 12.20 13.33 -22.13
CA LEU A 344 10.79 13.71 -21.96
C LEU A 344 9.82 12.77 -22.67
N SER A 345 10.27 12.03 -23.70
CA SER A 345 9.42 11.04 -24.37
C SER A 345 8.97 9.92 -23.43
N GLN A 346 9.75 9.63 -22.38
CA GLN A 346 9.42 8.61 -21.38
C GLN A 346 8.19 8.94 -20.53
N PHE A 347 7.74 10.21 -20.54
CA PHE A 347 6.50 10.66 -19.90
C PHE A 347 5.33 10.76 -20.88
N ASN A 348 5.43 10.16 -22.06
CA ASN A 348 4.40 10.19 -23.07
C ASN A 348 4.01 8.77 -23.50
N VAL A 349 2.78 8.64 -24.00
CA VAL A 349 2.33 7.41 -24.65
C VAL A 349 3.11 7.21 -25.93
N PRO A 350 3.71 6.03 -26.19
CA PRO A 350 4.40 5.77 -27.44
C PRO A 350 3.46 5.84 -28.65
N THR A 351 3.97 6.26 -29.81
CA THR A 351 3.20 6.28 -31.06
C THR A 351 2.69 4.88 -31.43
N GLY A 352 1.45 4.81 -31.96
CA GLY A 352 0.84 3.55 -32.38
C GLY A 352 0.14 2.77 -31.28
N TYR A 353 0.03 3.32 -30.05
CA TYR A 353 -0.78 2.73 -28.99
C TYR A 353 -2.22 3.25 -29.07
N ALA A 354 -3.18 2.35 -28.84
CA ALA A 354 -4.59 2.69 -28.86
C ALA A 354 -5.09 3.05 -27.44
N GLN A 355 -5.83 4.15 -27.33
CA GLN A 355 -6.52 4.45 -26.08
C GLN A 355 -7.73 3.53 -25.93
N VAL A 356 -7.87 2.94 -24.75
CA VAL A 356 -9.04 2.13 -24.36
C VAL A 356 -9.68 2.73 -23.13
N ALA A 357 -10.97 2.48 -22.94
CA ALA A 357 -11.64 2.90 -21.71
C ALA A 357 -10.99 2.21 -20.50
N ALA A 358 -10.87 2.92 -19.40
CA ALA A 358 -10.50 2.28 -18.14
C ALA A 358 -11.62 1.28 -17.79
N GLU A 359 -11.28 -0.01 -17.72
CA GLU A 359 -12.25 -1.01 -17.30
C GLU A 359 -12.70 -0.70 -15.87
N SER A 360 -13.93 -0.25 -15.69
CA SER A 360 -14.60 -0.33 -14.41
C SER A 360 -14.78 -1.82 -14.13
N LYS A 361 -13.88 -2.43 -13.37
CA LYS A 361 -14.11 -3.80 -12.87
C LYS A 361 -15.29 -3.75 -11.92
N SER A 362 -16.50 -3.84 -12.48
CA SER A 362 -17.63 -4.35 -11.71
C SER A 362 -17.28 -5.76 -11.27
N PRO A 363 -17.41 -6.12 -10.00
CA PRO A 363 -17.26 -7.48 -9.57
C PRO A 363 -18.26 -8.32 -10.36
N SER A 364 -17.76 -9.19 -11.23
CA SER A 364 -18.57 -10.20 -11.91
C SER A 364 -19.29 -11.03 -10.85
N HIS A 365 -20.62 -11.06 -10.95
CA HIS A 365 -21.57 -11.84 -10.15
C HIS A 365 -21.20 -13.32 -10.08
#